data_51e5f0ef2e4badfb91f3d67b99c6eccf
#
_entry.id   51e5f0ef2e4badfb91f3d67b99c6eccf
#
_cell.length_a   1.000
_cell.length_b   1.000
_cell.length_c   1.000
_cell.angle_alpha   90.00
_cell.angle_beta   90.00
_cell.angle_gamma   90.00
#
_symmetry.space_group_name_H-M   'P 1'
#
loop_
_entity.id
_entity.type
_entity.pdbx_description
1 polymer ?
#
loop_
_entity_poly.entity_id
_entity_poly.type
_entity_poly.pdbx_seq_one_letter_code
_entity_poly.pdbx_strand_id
1 'polypeptide(L)'
;MSLKPYLIIIFILSGCSYIPYNKKDIETQQIIEVIKESDIHSEEFTQFLLSQGFDENELPLKDWGLKELIYAQQFFNPQLKTAKMQWEMTQTNEAIASLYPPSSIGLKIGRETTNKELTKKIFGGGFSFTFESADKRLIRHELALNKSQLALINFQIANWDLRISLFNKLFDFIENQEFIKLSKDELRLKQSVLNMMRKRLQAGIASQIDLDKKTIELNKINQELLQLQMNQSIIRNQLASLIGLSTEKFNLIPLDSKKITSILDSVTVLYLKNKKLLELQEIS
;
A
#
# COMPACT_ATOMS: atom_id res chain seq x y z
N MET A 1 -0.92 27.90 66.25
CA MET A 1 -0.72 28.28 64.80
C MET A 1 -1.09 27.12 63.98
N SER A 2 -2.16 27.24 63.22
CA SER A 2 -2.77 26.06 62.46
C SER A 2 -2.09 25.89 61.14
N LEU A 3 -1.33 24.79 61.00
CA LEU A 3 -0.62 24.37 59.78
C LEU A 3 -1.55 23.73 58.70
N LYS A 4 -2.85 23.58 59.01
CA LYS A 4 -3.82 22.83 58.20
C LYS A 4 -4.13 23.41 56.80
N PRO A 5 -4.18 24.72 56.52
CA PRO A 5 -4.51 25.20 55.17
C PRO A 5 -3.36 25.03 54.16
N TYR A 6 -2.11 25.05 54.60
CA TYR A 6 -0.95 24.93 53.72
C TYR A 6 -0.75 23.50 53.19
N LEU A 7 -1.15 22.49 53.96
CA LEU A 7 -1.05 21.08 53.55
C LEU A 7 -2.02 20.73 52.42
N ILE A 8 -3.18 21.36 52.37
CA ILE A 8 -4.19 21.19 51.31
C ILE A 8 -3.69 21.80 49.97
N ILE A 9 -3.03 22.97 50.04
CA ILE A 9 -2.48 23.65 48.87
C ILE A 9 -1.33 22.83 48.23
N ILE A 10 -0.48 22.21 49.03
CA ILE A 10 0.61 21.34 48.54
C ILE A 10 0.07 20.08 47.83
N PHE A 11 -1.04 19.52 48.33
CA PHE A 11 -1.66 18.34 47.72
C PHE A 11 -2.33 18.62 46.36
N ILE A 12 -2.82 19.85 46.13
CA ILE A 12 -3.41 20.27 44.86
C ILE A 12 -2.33 20.51 43.77
N LEU A 13 -1.13 20.91 44.16
CA LEU A 13 -0.03 21.19 43.25
C LEU A 13 0.72 19.91 42.77
N SER A 14 0.61 18.79 43.49
CA SER A 14 1.28 17.54 43.16
C SER A 14 0.57 16.70 42.05
N GLY A 15 -0.61 17.11 41.60
CA GLY A 15 -1.45 16.38 40.66
C GLY A 15 -1.21 16.70 39.18
N CYS A 16 -0.40 17.72 38.85
CA CYS A 16 -0.14 18.04 37.42
C CYS A 16 1.10 17.33 36.92
N SER A 17 0.91 16.13 36.35
CA SER A 17 1.96 15.52 35.54
C SER A 17 2.03 16.25 34.20
N TYR A 18 3.12 16.99 33.96
CA TYR A 18 3.43 17.57 32.67
C TYR A 18 4.09 16.49 31.81
N ILE A 19 3.41 16.07 30.75
CA ILE A 19 4.03 15.20 29.71
C ILE A 19 4.61 16.18 28.68
N PRO A 20 5.94 16.28 28.58
CA PRO A 20 6.56 17.17 27.60
C PRO A 20 6.24 16.63 26.19
N TYR A 21 5.75 17.51 25.32
CA TYR A 21 5.61 17.21 23.91
C TYR A 21 7.00 17.21 23.28
N ASN A 22 7.49 16.02 22.94
CA ASN A 22 8.71 15.86 22.14
C ASN A 22 8.32 15.93 20.66
N LYS A 23 8.62 17.07 20.04
CA LYS A 23 8.48 17.24 18.59
C LYS A 23 9.42 16.25 17.90
N LYS A 24 8.87 15.25 17.22
CA LYS A 24 9.63 14.45 16.27
C LYS A 24 9.68 15.19 14.95
N ASP A 25 10.84 15.69 14.57
CA ASP A 25 11.06 16.21 13.23
C ASP A 25 11.06 15.02 12.26
N ILE A 26 10.26 15.16 11.20
CA ILE A 26 10.21 14.13 10.14
C ILE A 26 11.42 14.37 9.25
N GLU A 27 12.49 13.61 9.46
CA GLU A 27 13.65 13.63 8.58
C GLU A 27 13.35 12.82 7.32
N THR A 28 13.29 13.49 6.18
CA THR A 28 13.01 12.86 4.88
C THR A 28 14.00 11.73 4.57
N GLN A 29 15.24 11.85 5.03
CA GLN A 29 16.26 10.82 4.87
C GLN A 29 15.92 9.53 5.64
N GLN A 30 15.38 9.62 6.86
CA GLN A 30 14.94 8.45 7.63
C GLN A 30 13.80 7.70 6.93
N ILE A 31 12.86 8.43 6.30
CA ILE A 31 11.79 7.81 5.51
C ILE A 31 12.35 7.06 4.31
N ILE A 32 13.32 7.64 3.61
CA ILE A 32 13.96 7.01 2.45
C ILE A 32 14.74 5.76 2.90
N GLU A 33 15.41 5.80 4.04
CA GLU A 33 16.09 4.64 4.62
C GLU A 33 15.12 3.52 4.99
N VAL A 34 14.01 3.83 5.66
CA VAL A 34 12.97 2.84 6.00
C VAL A 34 12.40 2.16 4.74
N ILE A 35 12.18 2.92 3.65
CA ILE A 35 11.73 2.34 2.38
C ILE A 35 12.82 1.47 1.75
N LYS A 36 14.08 1.90 1.83
CA LYS A 36 15.23 1.11 1.34
C LYS A 36 15.50 -0.13 2.19
N GLU A 37 15.22 -0.10 3.46
CA GLU A 37 15.40 -1.20 4.40
C GLU A 37 14.27 -2.24 4.34
N SER A 38 13.12 -1.92 3.68
CA SER A 38 12.04 -2.89 3.49
C SER A 38 12.58 -4.16 2.85
N ASP A 39 12.77 -5.21 3.62
CA ASP A 39 13.37 -6.48 3.18
C ASP A 39 12.36 -7.62 3.32
N ILE A 40 12.24 -8.41 2.26
CA ILE A 40 11.43 -9.63 2.23
C ILE A 40 11.99 -10.73 3.16
N HIS A 41 13.24 -10.58 3.62
CA HIS A 41 13.89 -11.48 4.57
C HIS A 41 13.92 -10.91 6.00
N SER A 42 13.23 -9.79 6.25
CA SER A 42 13.17 -9.21 7.59
C SER A 42 12.43 -10.13 8.57
N GLU A 43 12.85 -10.09 9.81
CA GLU A 43 12.23 -10.88 10.87
C GLU A 43 10.77 -10.46 11.08
N GLU A 44 10.46 -9.15 10.96
CA GLU A 44 9.11 -8.61 11.08
C GLU A 44 8.18 -9.16 10.00
N PHE A 45 8.65 -9.27 8.75
CA PHE A 45 7.85 -9.85 7.68
C PHE A 45 7.65 -11.36 7.88
N THR A 46 8.67 -12.06 8.34
CA THR A 46 8.59 -13.49 8.70
C THR A 46 7.55 -13.73 9.79
N GLN A 47 7.60 -12.97 10.88
CA GLN A 47 6.61 -13.03 11.96
C GLN A 47 5.19 -12.69 11.48
N PHE A 48 5.07 -11.70 10.59
CA PHE A 48 3.80 -11.37 9.97
C PHE A 48 3.25 -12.57 9.17
N LEU A 49 4.05 -13.23 8.34
CA LEU A 49 3.61 -14.41 7.57
C LEU A 49 3.17 -15.55 8.48
N LEU A 50 3.90 -15.83 9.56
CA LEU A 50 3.51 -16.83 10.57
C LEU A 50 2.15 -16.48 11.20
N SER A 51 1.91 -15.21 11.52
CA SER A 51 0.62 -14.74 12.05
C SER A 51 -0.54 -14.92 11.06
N GLN A 52 -0.24 -14.98 9.76
CA GLN A 52 -1.22 -15.22 8.68
C GLN A 52 -1.39 -16.71 8.34
N GLY A 53 -0.75 -17.61 9.11
CA GLY A 53 -0.92 -19.06 8.98
C GLY A 53 0.00 -19.72 7.94
N PHE A 54 1.14 -19.12 7.62
CA PHE A 54 2.20 -19.80 6.88
C PHE A 54 2.94 -20.75 7.81
N ASP A 55 3.40 -21.89 7.27
CA ASP A 55 4.21 -22.85 8.01
C ASP A 55 5.66 -22.33 8.13
N GLU A 56 6.27 -22.51 9.30
CA GLU A 56 7.67 -22.14 9.55
C GLU A 56 8.63 -22.86 8.59
N ASN A 57 8.30 -24.10 8.19
CA ASN A 57 9.08 -24.88 7.24
C ASN A 57 9.03 -24.36 5.79
N GLU A 58 8.05 -23.52 5.46
CA GLU A 58 7.92 -22.87 4.14
C GLU A 58 8.73 -21.57 4.05
N LEU A 59 9.25 -21.08 5.19
CA LEU A 59 10.01 -19.84 5.27
C LEU A 59 11.54 -20.10 5.28
N PRO A 60 12.36 -19.27 4.64
CA PRO A 60 11.97 -18.16 3.74
C PRO A 60 11.33 -18.67 2.43
N LEU A 61 10.39 -17.90 1.90
CA LEU A 61 9.62 -18.26 0.70
C LEU A 61 10.56 -18.48 -0.49
N LYS A 62 10.53 -19.68 -1.07
CA LYS A 62 11.35 -20.04 -2.24
C LYS A 62 10.68 -19.69 -3.57
N ASP A 63 9.36 -19.87 -3.63
CA ASP A 63 8.56 -19.66 -4.83
C ASP A 63 7.34 -18.80 -4.49
N TRP A 64 7.18 -17.70 -5.19
CA TRP A 64 6.16 -16.70 -4.92
C TRP A 64 5.02 -16.79 -5.94
N GLY A 65 3.82 -17.09 -5.45
CA GLY A 65 2.57 -17.01 -6.19
C GLY A 65 1.75 -15.78 -5.80
N LEU A 66 0.49 -15.77 -6.20
CA LEU A 66 -0.44 -14.68 -5.90
C LEU A 66 -0.68 -14.52 -4.39
N LYS A 67 -0.78 -15.63 -3.64
CA LYS A 67 -1.02 -15.60 -2.19
C LYS A 67 0.09 -14.87 -1.46
N GLU A 68 1.34 -15.25 -1.71
CA GLU A 68 2.54 -14.68 -1.09
C GLU A 68 2.68 -13.19 -1.42
N LEU A 69 2.41 -12.81 -2.68
CA LEU A 69 2.46 -11.42 -3.13
C LEU A 69 1.36 -10.55 -2.49
N ILE A 70 0.16 -11.09 -2.26
CA ILE A 70 -0.92 -10.38 -1.54
C ILE A 70 -0.49 -10.07 -0.10
N TYR A 71 0.12 -11.01 0.62
CA TYR A 71 0.58 -10.76 1.98
C TYR A 71 1.76 -9.78 2.01
N ALA A 72 2.69 -9.87 1.05
CA ALA A 72 3.74 -8.88 0.91
C ALA A 72 3.17 -7.47 0.64
N GLN A 73 2.17 -7.34 -0.22
CA GLN A 73 1.45 -6.09 -0.45
C GLN A 73 0.81 -5.54 0.83
N GLN A 74 0.17 -6.39 1.63
CA GLN A 74 -0.43 -5.98 2.90
C GLN A 74 0.61 -5.46 3.89
N PHE A 75 1.79 -6.05 3.89
CA PHE A 75 2.86 -5.67 4.81
C PHE A 75 3.65 -4.45 4.35
N PHE A 76 4.01 -4.38 3.07
CA PHE A 76 4.93 -3.35 2.56
C PHE A 76 4.22 -2.14 1.94
N ASN A 77 3.00 -2.29 1.40
CA ASN A 77 2.37 -1.21 0.63
C ASN A 77 2.07 0.02 1.50
N PRO A 78 2.64 1.20 1.16
CA PRO A 78 2.47 2.41 1.97
C PRO A 78 1.06 2.99 1.92
N GLN A 79 0.33 2.80 0.81
CA GLN A 79 -1.06 3.29 0.69
C GLN A 79 -1.97 2.54 1.66
N LEU A 80 -1.78 1.21 1.78
CA LEU A 80 -2.55 0.40 2.71
C LEU A 80 -2.22 0.73 4.17
N LYS A 81 -0.94 0.97 4.47
CA LYS A 81 -0.52 1.45 5.80
C LYS A 81 -1.17 2.79 6.13
N THR A 82 -1.21 3.72 5.18
CA THR A 82 -1.86 5.04 5.36
C THR A 82 -3.37 4.89 5.61
N ALA A 83 -4.06 4.07 4.82
CA ALA A 83 -5.49 3.83 5.01
C ALA A 83 -5.79 3.18 6.38
N LYS A 84 -4.95 2.25 6.82
CA LYS A 84 -5.04 1.65 8.16
C LYS A 84 -4.84 2.67 9.27
N MET A 85 -3.82 3.51 9.17
CA MET A 85 -3.56 4.58 10.15
C MET A 85 -4.70 5.60 10.22
N GLN A 86 -5.33 5.94 9.08
CA GLN A 86 -6.50 6.81 9.05
C GLN A 86 -7.68 6.19 9.81
N TRP A 87 -7.92 4.90 9.65
CA TRP A 87 -8.93 4.20 10.43
C TRP A 87 -8.59 4.19 11.93
N GLU A 88 -7.37 3.84 12.33
CA GLU A 88 -6.92 3.84 13.72
C GLU A 88 -7.04 5.24 14.36
N MET A 89 -6.76 6.32 13.61
CA MET A 89 -6.96 7.69 14.05
C MET A 89 -8.44 8.00 14.31
N THR A 90 -9.36 7.48 13.48
CA THR A 90 -10.81 7.66 13.73
C THR A 90 -11.30 6.90 14.95
N GLN A 91 -10.75 5.73 15.26
CA GLN A 91 -11.01 5.00 16.51
C GLN A 91 -10.55 5.80 17.73
N THR A 92 -9.39 6.42 17.66
CA THR A 92 -8.90 7.32 18.73
C THR A 92 -9.84 8.52 18.91
N ASN A 93 -10.32 9.12 17.82
CA ASN A 93 -11.29 10.20 17.85
C ASN A 93 -12.64 9.78 18.43
N GLU A 94 -13.08 8.52 18.20
CA GLU A 94 -14.26 7.94 18.81
C GLU A 94 -14.11 7.87 20.34
N ALA A 95 -12.98 7.37 20.83
CA ALA A 95 -12.67 7.36 22.26
C ALA A 95 -12.69 8.77 22.88
N ILE A 96 -12.08 9.76 22.20
CA ILE A 96 -12.08 11.16 22.63
C ILE A 96 -13.51 11.74 22.65
N ALA A 97 -14.34 11.42 21.67
CA ALA A 97 -15.71 11.91 21.56
C ALA A 97 -16.61 11.45 22.72
N SER A 98 -16.28 10.33 23.37
CA SER A 98 -16.97 9.83 24.56
C SER A 98 -16.64 10.60 25.84
N LEU A 99 -15.53 11.36 25.87
CA LEU A 99 -15.07 12.08 27.04
C LEU A 99 -15.89 13.35 27.28
N TYR A 100 -15.91 13.80 28.56
CA TYR A 100 -16.43 15.10 28.89
C TYR A 100 -15.50 16.21 28.37
N PRO A 101 -16.05 17.38 27.98
CA PRO A 101 -15.23 18.52 27.62
C PRO A 101 -14.29 18.89 28.78
N PRO A 102 -13.03 19.22 28.47
CA PRO A 102 -12.09 19.60 29.54
C PRO A 102 -12.51 20.87 30.21
N SER A 103 -12.43 20.90 31.54
CA SER A 103 -12.51 22.13 32.33
C SER A 103 -11.17 22.85 32.25
N SER A 104 -11.17 24.16 32.15
CA SER A 104 -9.94 24.94 32.10
C SER A 104 -9.89 26.00 33.21
N ILE A 105 -8.70 26.19 33.80
CA ILE A 105 -8.38 27.26 34.70
C ILE A 105 -7.39 28.18 34.00
N GLY A 106 -7.76 29.42 33.82
CA GLY A 106 -6.92 30.44 33.19
C GLY A 106 -6.45 31.47 34.22
N LEU A 107 -5.15 31.76 34.21
CA LEU A 107 -4.56 32.90 34.94
C LEU A 107 -4.05 33.89 33.89
N LYS A 108 -4.52 35.12 33.96
CA LYS A 108 -4.11 36.21 33.07
C LYS A 108 -3.30 37.21 33.86
N ILE A 109 -2.03 37.37 33.54
CA ILE A 109 -1.14 38.37 34.08
C ILE A 109 -0.70 39.24 32.91
N GLY A 110 -0.97 40.54 32.99
CA GLY A 110 -0.64 41.46 31.91
C GLY A 110 -0.28 42.86 32.43
N ARG A 111 0.29 43.65 31.56
CA ARG A 111 0.48 45.10 31.73
C ARG A 111 -0.21 45.80 30.58
N GLU A 112 -1.10 46.73 30.90
CA GLU A 112 -1.71 47.61 29.93
C GLU A 112 -0.82 48.85 29.78
N THR A 113 -0.27 49.03 28.58
CA THR A 113 0.53 50.23 28.25
C THR A 113 -0.39 51.15 27.44
N THR A 114 -0.96 52.12 28.13
CA THR A 114 -1.67 53.22 27.46
C THR A 114 -0.68 54.34 27.21
N ASN A 115 -0.83 55.12 26.15
CA ASN A 115 0.10 56.19 25.70
C ASN A 115 0.37 57.33 26.66
N LYS A 116 0.00 57.21 27.93
CA LYS A 116 0.29 58.14 29.01
C LYS A 116 0.62 57.37 30.30
N GLU A 117 1.88 57.23 30.58
CA GLU A 117 2.60 57.02 31.84
C GLU A 117 2.06 56.17 33.01
N LEU A 118 0.94 55.48 32.89
CA LEU A 118 0.43 54.63 33.98
C LEU A 118 0.35 53.16 33.46
N THR A 119 1.41 52.40 33.71
CA THR A 119 1.37 50.93 33.53
C THR A 119 0.45 50.28 34.57
N LYS A 120 -0.77 49.98 34.18
CA LYS A 120 -1.70 49.25 35.01
C LYS A 120 -1.41 47.74 34.93
N LYS A 121 -1.12 47.15 36.08
CA LYS A 121 -0.99 45.69 36.17
C LYS A 121 -2.37 45.06 36.18
N ILE A 122 -2.62 44.12 35.28
CA ILE A 122 -3.88 43.39 35.20
C ILE A 122 -3.63 41.99 35.74
N PHE A 123 -4.39 41.61 36.76
CA PHE A 123 -4.46 40.24 37.26
C PHE A 123 -5.88 39.75 37.02
N GLY A 124 -6.03 38.62 36.35
CA GLY A 124 -7.32 37.97 36.15
C GLY A 124 -7.21 36.47 36.34
N GLY A 125 -8.22 35.87 36.91
CA GLY A 125 -8.39 34.42 36.96
C GLY A 125 -9.74 34.06 36.36
N GLY A 126 -9.79 32.98 35.61
CA GLY A 126 -11.02 32.44 35.04
C GLY A 126 -11.08 30.93 35.21
N PHE A 127 -12.25 30.44 35.53
CA PHE A 127 -12.57 29.01 35.47
C PHE A 127 -13.64 28.81 34.40
N SER A 128 -13.38 27.90 33.48
CA SER A 128 -14.33 27.53 32.44
C SER A 128 -14.72 26.06 32.60
N PHE A 129 -16.00 25.83 32.74
CA PHE A 129 -16.61 24.51 32.81
C PHE A 129 -17.68 24.43 31.72
N THR A 130 -17.59 23.43 30.87
CA THR A 130 -18.57 23.20 29.82
C THR A 130 -19.56 22.14 30.27
N PHE A 131 -20.79 22.53 30.48
CA PHE A 131 -21.89 21.58 30.72
C PHE A 131 -22.58 21.23 29.44
N GLU A 132 -22.55 19.95 29.08
CA GLU A 132 -23.25 19.42 27.92
C GLU A 132 -24.65 18.95 28.34
N SER A 133 -25.70 19.53 27.74
CA SER A 133 -27.11 19.18 27.94
C SER A 133 -27.66 18.52 26.69
N ALA A 134 -28.84 17.89 26.81
CA ALA A 134 -29.61 17.33 25.66
C ALA A 134 -28.83 16.30 24.83
N ASP A 135 -28.20 15.33 25.47
CA ASP A 135 -27.52 14.18 24.86
C ASP A 135 -26.43 14.52 23.83
N LYS A 136 -25.92 15.74 23.83
CA LYS A 136 -24.87 16.20 22.90
C LYS A 136 -23.66 15.27 22.86
N ARG A 137 -23.25 14.75 24.04
CA ARG A 137 -22.15 13.79 24.12
C ARG A 137 -22.47 12.47 23.43
N LEU A 138 -23.70 11.95 23.63
CA LEU A 138 -24.14 10.73 22.95
C LEU A 138 -24.13 10.91 21.43
N ILE A 139 -24.73 12.00 20.94
CA ILE A 139 -24.76 12.31 19.50
C ILE A 139 -23.34 12.50 18.93
N ARG A 140 -22.44 13.14 19.68
CA ARG A 140 -21.04 13.31 19.27
C ARG A 140 -20.33 11.95 19.19
N HIS A 141 -20.54 11.06 20.15
CA HIS A 141 -19.99 9.71 20.14
C HIS A 141 -20.55 8.88 18.99
N GLU A 142 -21.87 8.88 18.75
CA GLU A 142 -22.48 8.20 17.61
C GLU A 142 -21.96 8.69 16.27
N LEU A 143 -21.78 10.01 16.11
CA LEU A 143 -21.16 10.57 14.91
C LEU A 143 -19.72 10.09 14.72
N ALA A 144 -18.93 10.03 15.80
CA ALA A 144 -17.55 9.54 15.73
C ALA A 144 -17.49 8.06 15.43
N LEU A 145 -18.39 7.24 15.99
CA LEU A 145 -18.54 5.81 15.69
C LEU A 145 -18.85 5.59 14.19
N ASN A 146 -19.84 6.32 13.64
CA ASN A 146 -20.15 6.22 12.21
C ASN A 146 -18.97 6.63 11.32
N LYS A 147 -18.19 7.63 11.70
CA LYS A 147 -16.96 8.00 11.00
C LYS A 147 -15.89 6.93 11.09
N SER A 148 -15.75 6.25 12.22
CA SER A 148 -14.83 5.12 12.41
C SER A 148 -15.22 3.93 11.53
N GLN A 149 -16.51 3.61 11.46
CA GLN A 149 -17.04 2.55 10.58
C GLN A 149 -16.81 2.89 9.10
N LEU A 150 -17.06 4.14 8.69
CA LEU A 150 -16.78 4.58 7.32
C LEU A 150 -15.29 4.47 6.98
N ALA A 151 -14.40 4.85 7.89
CA ALA A 151 -12.96 4.73 7.69
C ALA A 151 -12.51 3.26 7.58
N LEU A 152 -13.12 2.34 8.35
CA LEU A 152 -12.90 0.90 8.22
C LEU A 152 -13.30 0.40 6.82
N ILE A 153 -14.49 0.79 6.34
CA ILE A 153 -14.96 0.43 5.00
C ILE A 153 -13.99 0.95 3.93
N ASN A 154 -13.53 2.21 4.04
CA ASN A 154 -12.57 2.77 3.12
C ASN A 154 -11.23 2.02 3.12
N PHE A 155 -10.76 1.58 4.29
CA PHE A 155 -9.58 0.71 4.39
C PHE A 155 -9.79 -0.65 3.68
N GLN A 156 -10.97 -1.26 3.86
CA GLN A 156 -11.32 -2.52 3.19
C GLN A 156 -11.39 -2.36 1.66
N ILE A 157 -11.98 -1.26 1.18
CA ILE A 157 -12.03 -0.92 -0.25
C ILE A 157 -10.60 -0.75 -0.79
N ALA A 158 -9.75 0.03 -0.13
CA ALA A 158 -8.36 0.22 -0.56
C ALA A 158 -7.59 -1.10 -0.64
N ASN A 159 -7.79 -2.00 0.33
CA ASN A 159 -7.19 -3.34 0.32
C ASN A 159 -7.69 -4.19 -0.86
N TRP A 160 -8.98 -4.11 -1.16
CA TRP A 160 -9.59 -4.82 -2.28
C TRP A 160 -9.08 -4.31 -3.63
N ASP A 161 -9.07 -3.00 -3.83
CA ASP A 161 -8.61 -2.36 -5.08
C ASP A 161 -7.14 -2.66 -5.37
N LEU A 162 -6.30 -2.67 -4.32
CA LEU A 162 -4.90 -3.03 -4.45
C LEU A 162 -4.70 -4.50 -4.83
N ARG A 163 -5.52 -5.41 -4.28
CA ARG A 163 -5.49 -6.84 -4.66
C ARG A 163 -5.90 -7.05 -6.11
N ILE A 164 -6.96 -6.37 -6.55
CA ILE A 164 -7.39 -6.43 -7.96
C ILE A 164 -6.30 -5.88 -8.88
N SER A 165 -5.69 -4.75 -8.51
CA SER A 165 -4.60 -4.15 -9.28
C SER A 165 -3.39 -5.07 -9.39
N LEU A 166 -3.02 -5.74 -8.29
CA LEU A 166 -1.96 -6.75 -8.27
C LEU A 166 -2.30 -7.94 -9.18
N PHE A 167 -3.53 -8.47 -9.07
CA PHE A 167 -4.00 -9.57 -9.88
C PHE A 167 -3.93 -9.25 -11.38
N ASN A 168 -4.48 -8.11 -11.79
CA ASN A 168 -4.45 -7.68 -13.19
C ASN A 168 -3.01 -7.51 -13.69
N LYS A 169 -2.13 -6.96 -12.87
CA LYS A 169 -0.74 -6.75 -13.26
C LYS A 169 0.07 -8.06 -13.33
N LEU A 170 -0.26 -9.04 -12.52
CA LEU A 170 0.31 -10.39 -12.62
C LEU A 170 -0.18 -11.10 -13.88
N PHE A 171 -1.44 -10.89 -14.27
CA PHE A 171 -1.96 -11.40 -15.54
C PHE A 171 -1.19 -10.80 -16.72
N ASP A 172 -1.03 -9.47 -16.77
CA ASP A 172 -0.22 -8.79 -17.80
C ASP A 172 1.21 -9.36 -17.86
N PHE A 173 1.80 -9.66 -16.67
CA PHE A 173 3.14 -10.23 -16.57
C PHE A 173 3.23 -11.59 -17.24
N ILE A 174 2.30 -12.49 -16.97
CA ILE A 174 2.27 -13.85 -17.52
C ILE A 174 2.00 -13.81 -19.02
N GLU A 175 1.00 -13.04 -19.45
CA GLU A 175 0.67 -12.87 -20.87
C GLU A 175 1.90 -12.38 -21.66
N ASN A 176 2.57 -11.35 -21.16
CA ASN A 176 3.77 -10.82 -21.81
C ASN A 176 4.92 -11.85 -21.84
N GLN A 177 5.05 -12.71 -20.81
CA GLN A 177 6.02 -13.80 -20.82
C GLN A 177 5.73 -14.83 -21.93
N GLU A 178 4.47 -15.20 -22.12
CA GLU A 178 4.08 -16.12 -23.19
C GLU A 178 4.31 -15.50 -24.57
N PHE A 179 4.02 -14.21 -24.75
CA PHE A 179 4.35 -13.50 -26.00
C PHE A 179 5.86 -13.45 -26.27
N ILE A 180 6.69 -13.20 -25.26
CA ILE A 180 8.15 -13.26 -25.40
C ILE A 180 8.61 -14.64 -25.86
N LYS A 181 8.05 -15.70 -25.29
CA LYS A 181 8.38 -17.08 -25.66
C LYS A 181 7.98 -17.36 -27.09
N LEU A 182 6.76 -17.02 -27.49
CA LEU A 182 6.23 -17.18 -28.84
C LEU A 182 7.08 -16.42 -29.86
N SER A 183 7.41 -15.14 -29.59
CA SER A 183 8.25 -14.34 -30.47
C SER A 183 9.68 -14.89 -30.60
N LYS A 184 10.24 -15.49 -29.55
CA LYS A 184 11.54 -16.20 -29.63
C LYS A 184 11.47 -17.42 -30.52
N ASP A 185 10.37 -18.17 -30.47
CA ASP A 185 10.17 -19.34 -31.33
C ASP A 185 10.00 -18.91 -32.79
N GLU A 186 9.20 -17.86 -33.05
CA GLU A 186 9.06 -17.28 -34.39
C GLU A 186 10.38 -16.75 -34.92
N LEU A 187 11.18 -16.06 -34.10
CA LEU A 187 12.50 -15.59 -34.49
C LEU A 187 13.41 -16.74 -34.96
N ARG A 188 13.40 -17.86 -34.23
CA ARG A 188 14.17 -19.08 -34.64
C ARG A 188 13.73 -19.63 -35.98
N LEU A 189 12.40 -19.68 -36.23
CA LEU A 189 11.85 -20.12 -37.52
C LEU A 189 12.23 -19.18 -38.65
N LYS A 190 12.08 -17.85 -38.47
CA LYS A 190 12.47 -16.83 -39.47
C LYS A 190 13.96 -16.90 -39.80
N GLN A 191 14.81 -17.12 -38.77
CA GLN A 191 16.25 -17.30 -38.94
C GLN A 191 16.56 -18.54 -39.83
N SER A 192 15.85 -19.63 -39.59
CA SER A 192 16.00 -20.88 -40.43
C SER A 192 15.57 -20.61 -41.85
N VAL A 193 14.44 -19.93 -42.07
CA VAL A 193 13.96 -19.56 -43.42
C VAL A 193 14.96 -18.64 -44.13
N LEU A 194 15.51 -17.65 -43.42
CA LEU A 194 16.53 -16.76 -44.00
C LEU A 194 17.78 -17.55 -44.44
N ASN A 195 18.22 -18.52 -43.61
CA ASN A 195 19.37 -19.36 -43.95
C ASN A 195 19.09 -20.26 -45.19
N MET A 196 17.89 -20.80 -45.31
CA MET A 196 17.48 -21.51 -46.51
C MET A 196 17.45 -20.58 -47.75
N MET A 197 16.96 -19.34 -47.60
CA MET A 197 16.89 -18.38 -48.70
C MET A 197 18.28 -17.99 -49.18
N ARG A 198 19.26 -17.82 -48.26
CA ARG A 198 20.68 -17.59 -48.64
C ARG A 198 21.27 -18.72 -49.49
N LYS A 199 20.99 -19.98 -49.10
CA LYS A 199 21.45 -21.14 -49.88
C LYS A 199 20.80 -21.18 -51.27
N ARG A 200 19.51 -20.84 -51.38
CA ARG A 200 18.80 -20.80 -52.69
C ARG A 200 19.33 -19.67 -53.57
N LEU A 201 19.66 -18.52 -52.99
CA LEU A 201 20.28 -17.41 -53.71
C LEU A 201 21.67 -17.83 -54.26
N GLN A 202 22.48 -18.50 -53.43
CA GLN A 202 23.79 -19.06 -53.86
C GLN A 202 23.68 -20.08 -55.00
N ALA A 203 22.60 -20.84 -55.02
CA ALA A 203 22.29 -21.81 -56.10
C ALA A 203 21.63 -21.15 -57.33
N GLY A 204 21.43 -19.84 -57.35
CA GLY A 204 20.79 -19.11 -58.45
C GLY A 204 19.26 -19.33 -58.56
N ILE A 205 18.61 -19.90 -57.52
CA ILE A 205 17.18 -20.26 -57.49
C ILE A 205 16.32 -19.18 -56.87
N ALA A 206 16.92 -18.19 -56.17
CA ALA A 206 16.21 -17.08 -55.54
C ALA A 206 16.84 -15.75 -55.96
N SER A 207 16.07 -14.65 -55.82
CA SER A 207 16.55 -13.31 -56.09
C SER A 207 17.10 -12.60 -54.80
N GLN A 208 17.95 -11.60 -54.98
CA GLN A 208 18.40 -10.75 -53.87
C GLN A 208 17.20 -10.05 -53.17
N ILE A 209 16.20 -9.65 -53.95
CA ILE A 209 14.99 -8.99 -53.44
C ILE A 209 14.23 -9.94 -52.49
N ASP A 210 14.18 -11.23 -52.76
CA ASP A 210 13.51 -12.19 -51.87
C ASP A 210 14.28 -12.37 -50.55
N LEU A 211 15.61 -12.40 -50.62
CA LEU A 211 16.45 -12.40 -49.41
C LEU A 211 16.26 -11.16 -48.57
N ASP A 212 16.23 -9.97 -49.19
CA ASP A 212 16.06 -8.70 -48.51
C ASP A 212 14.69 -8.61 -47.82
N LYS A 213 13.61 -9.08 -48.48
CA LYS A 213 12.27 -9.19 -47.85
C LYS A 213 12.30 -10.06 -46.59
N LYS A 214 12.98 -11.22 -46.63
CA LYS A 214 13.08 -12.12 -45.47
C LYS A 214 13.96 -11.51 -44.35
N THR A 215 14.94 -10.72 -44.73
CA THR A 215 15.75 -9.96 -43.76
C THR A 215 14.93 -8.89 -43.05
N ILE A 216 14.08 -8.16 -43.77
CA ILE A 216 13.16 -7.18 -43.20
C ILE A 216 12.17 -7.84 -42.23
N GLU A 217 11.56 -8.98 -42.61
CA GLU A 217 10.69 -9.74 -41.73
C GLU A 217 11.38 -10.17 -40.43
N LEU A 218 12.63 -10.66 -40.51
CA LEU A 218 13.42 -11.04 -39.35
C LEU A 218 13.69 -9.82 -38.41
N ASN A 219 14.06 -8.69 -38.99
CA ASN A 219 14.33 -7.48 -38.23
C ASN A 219 13.07 -6.98 -37.51
N LYS A 220 11.90 -7.10 -38.15
CA LYS A 220 10.62 -6.74 -37.51
C LYS A 220 10.36 -7.57 -36.27
N ILE A 221 10.51 -8.89 -36.33
CA ILE A 221 10.32 -9.78 -35.15
C ILE A 221 11.34 -9.46 -34.06
N ASN A 222 12.60 -9.15 -34.42
CA ASN A 222 13.59 -8.72 -33.44
C ASN A 222 13.16 -7.44 -32.71
N GLN A 223 12.61 -6.45 -33.42
CA GLN A 223 12.09 -5.23 -32.80
C GLN A 223 10.91 -5.51 -31.88
N GLU A 224 9.96 -6.35 -32.31
CA GLU A 224 8.82 -6.76 -31.49
C GLU A 224 9.29 -7.47 -30.21
N LEU A 225 10.26 -8.37 -30.30
CA LEU A 225 10.83 -9.06 -29.14
C LEU A 225 11.47 -8.08 -28.16
N LEU A 226 12.23 -7.11 -28.65
CA LEU A 226 12.83 -6.08 -27.80
C LEU A 226 11.76 -5.23 -27.09
N GLN A 227 10.67 -4.87 -27.78
CA GLN A 227 9.55 -4.16 -27.17
C GLN A 227 8.88 -4.98 -26.05
N LEU A 228 8.64 -6.27 -26.29
CA LEU A 228 8.06 -7.17 -25.28
C LEU A 228 8.97 -7.31 -24.06
N GLN A 229 10.29 -7.38 -24.25
CA GLN A 229 11.27 -7.42 -23.15
C GLN A 229 11.29 -6.12 -22.34
N MET A 230 11.22 -4.97 -23.02
CA MET A 230 11.09 -3.67 -22.34
C MET A 230 9.78 -3.58 -21.56
N ASN A 231 8.66 -4.02 -22.16
CA ASN A 231 7.37 -4.06 -21.48
C ASN A 231 7.39 -4.95 -20.23
N GLN A 232 8.07 -6.10 -20.30
CA GLN A 232 8.28 -6.99 -19.15
C GLN A 232 8.97 -6.28 -17.98
N SER A 233 9.98 -5.45 -18.27
CA SER A 233 10.66 -4.65 -17.25
C SER A 233 9.72 -3.60 -16.63
N ILE A 234 8.91 -2.94 -17.46
CA ILE A 234 7.91 -1.96 -16.98
C ILE A 234 6.88 -2.63 -16.07
N ILE A 235 6.35 -3.79 -16.47
CA ILE A 235 5.39 -4.54 -15.66
C ILE A 235 6.01 -4.95 -14.31
N ARG A 236 7.27 -5.41 -14.29
CA ARG A 236 7.98 -5.72 -13.05
C ARG A 236 8.12 -4.52 -12.12
N ASN A 237 8.43 -3.35 -12.67
CA ASN A 237 8.51 -2.11 -11.89
C ASN A 237 7.15 -1.72 -11.30
N GLN A 238 6.07 -1.91 -12.06
CA GLN A 238 4.70 -1.67 -11.59
C GLN A 238 4.29 -2.65 -10.48
N LEU A 239 4.66 -3.93 -10.60
CA LEU A 239 4.44 -4.94 -9.55
C LEU A 239 5.20 -4.59 -8.28
N ALA A 240 6.48 -4.20 -8.40
CA ALA A 240 7.28 -3.74 -7.27
C ALA A 240 6.60 -2.57 -6.53
N SER A 241 6.13 -1.57 -7.29
CA SER A 241 5.40 -0.42 -6.73
C SER A 241 4.08 -0.82 -6.05
N LEU A 242 3.30 -1.73 -6.65
CA LEU A 242 2.05 -2.22 -6.08
C LEU A 242 2.25 -2.99 -4.77
N ILE A 243 3.39 -3.65 -4.61
CA ILE A 243 3.74 -4.34 -3.36
C ILE A 243 4.33 -3.37 -2.34
N GLY A 244 5.00 -2.31 -2.79
CA GLY A 244 5.69 -1.34 -1.94
C GLY A 244 7.16 -1.69 -1.70
N LEU A 245 7.76 -2.44 -2.64
CA LEU A 245 9.18 -2.77 -2.65
C LEU A 245 9.95 -1.96 -3.70
N SER A 246 11.27 -1.82 -3.51
CA SER A 246 12.12 -1.31 -4.59
C SER A 246 12.18 -2.33 -5.73
N THR A 247 12.36 -1.84 -6.97
CA THR A 247 12.50 -2.70 -8.16
C THR A 247 13.63 -3.72 -8.00
N GLU A 248 14.74 -3.31 -7.39
CA GLU A 248 15.90 -4.15 -7.17
C GLU A 248 15.55 -5.36 -6.29
N LYS A 249 14.86 -5.12 -5.16
CA LYS A 249 14.44 -6.19 -4.24
C LYS A 249 13.36 -7.07 -4.85
N PHE A 250 12.41 -6.49 -5.58
CA PHE A 250 11.38 -7.25 -6.28
C PHE A 250 11.96 -8.16 -7.37
N ASN A 251 13.03 -7.75 -8.04
CA ASN A 251 13.70 -8.56 -9.05
C ASN A 251 14.38 -9.82 -8.48
N LEU A 252 14.67 -9.85 -7.18
CA LEU A 252 15.19 -11.03 -6.49
C LEU A 252 14.11 -12.06 -6.16
N ILE A 253 12.82 -11.69 -6.27
CA ILE A 253 11.70 -12.58 -5.99
C ILE A 253 11.52 -13.58 -7.14
N PRO A 254 11.64 -14.89 -6.90
CA PRO A 254 11.36 -15.92 -7.89
C PRO A 254 9.83 -16.09 -8.04
N LEU A 255 9.26 -15.51 -9.09
CA LEU A 255 7.85 -15.66 -9.41
C LEU A 255 7.59 -17.02 -10.05
N ASP A 256 6.75 -17.84 -9.44
CA ASP A 256 6.28 -19.11 -10.00
C ASP A 256 5.05 -18.90 -10.90
N SER A 257 5.28 -18.84 -12.20
CA SER A 257 4.21 -18.68 -13.19
C SER A 257 3.15 -19.79 -13.11
N LYS A 258 3.53 -21.02 -12.69
CA LYS A 258 2.57 -22.12 -12.57
C LYS A 258 1.64 -21.94 -11.38
N LYS A 259 2.18 -21.52 -10.22
CA LYS A 259 1.35 -21.16 -9.05
C LYS A 259 0.39 -20.03 -9.36
N ILE A 260 0.83 -19.04 -10.13
CA ILE A 260 0.00 -17.90 -10.51
C ILE A 260 -1.09 -18.33 -11.50
N THR A 261 -0.76 -19.11 -12.55
CA THR A 261 -1.73 -19.59 -13.55
C THR A 261 -2.76 -20.55 -12.96
N SER A 262 -2.39 -21.44 -12.08
CA SER A 262 -3.34 -22.38 -11.44
C SER A 262 -4.46 -21.68 -10.67
N ILE A 263 -4.15 -20.53 -10.06
CA ILE A 263 -5.15 -19.70 -9.37
C ILE A 263 -6.03 -18.97 -10.40
N LEU A 264 -5.44 -18.47 -11.50
CA LEU A 264 -6.19 -17.86 -12.59
C LEU A 264 -7.20 -18.85 -13.22
N ASP A 265 -6.79 -20.07 -13.47
CA ASP A 265 -7.66 -21.13 -13.98
C ASP A 265 -8.82 -21.42 -13.02
N SER A 266 -8.55 -21.50 -11.72
CA SER A 266 -9.58 -21.73 -10.70
C SER A 266 -10.56 -20.56 -10.60
N VAL A 267 -10.11 -19.32 -10.69
CA VAL A 267 -10.95 -18.11 -10.68
C VAL A 267 -11.80 -18.05 -11.96
N THR A 268 -11.22 -18.36 -13.11
CA THR A 268 -11.94 -18.39 -14.39
C THR A 268 -13.03 -19.44 -14.38
N VAL A 269 -12.75 -20.65 -13.88
CA VAL A 269 -13.74 -21.72 -13.72
C VAL A 269 -14.86 -21.30 -12.75
N LEU A 270 -14.52 -20.64 -11.66
CA LEU A 270 -15.52 -20.15 -10.68
C LEU A 270 -16.40 -19.04 -11.29
N TYR A 271 -15.81 -18.12 -12.06
CA TYR A 271 -16.55 -17.07 -12.77
C TYR A 271 -17.53 -17.66 -13.80
N LEU A 272 -17.08 -18.59 -14.63
CA LEU A 272 -17.90 -19.25 -15.62
C LEU A 272 -19.04 -20.06 -14.98
N LYS A 273 -18.76 -20.72 -13.84
CA LYS A 273 -19.76 -21.46 -13.08
C LYS A 273 -20.81 -20.52 -12.50
N ASN A 274 -20.40 -19.37 -11.92
CA ASN A 274 -21.34 -18.38 -11.38
C ASN A 274 -22.15 -17.70 -12.49
N LYS A 275 -21.54 -17.37 -13.63
CA LYS A 275 -22.24 -16.82 -14.79
C LYS A 275 -23.33 -17.79 -15.28
N LYS A 276 -23.01 -19.06 -15.38
CA LYS A 276 -23.99 -20.10 -15.79
C LYS A 276 -25.11 -20.27 -14.78
N LEU A 277 -24.85 -20.11 -13.48
CA LEU A 277 -25.88 -20.12 -12.43
C LEU A 277 -26.81 -18.91 -12.53
N LEU A 278 -26.29 -17.71 -12.81
CA LEU A 278 -27.09 -16.51 -13.02
C LEU A 278 -27.98 -16.60 -14.27
N GLU A 279 -27.45 -17.12 -15.38
CA GLU A 279 -28.22 -17.38 -16.59
C GLU A 279 -29.35 -18.39 -16.38
N LEU A 280 -29.17 -19.38 -15.51
CA LEU A 280 -30.20 -20.34 -15.14
C LEU A 280 -31.29 -19.76 -14.22
N GLN A 281 -30.95 -18.74 -13.40
CA GLN A 281 -31.90 -18.03 -12.56
C GLN A 281 -32.75 -17.02 -13.33
N GLU A 282 -32.25 -16.48 -14.46
CA GLU A 282 -33.01 -15.57 -15.34
C GLU A 282 -34.02 -16.33 -16.22
N ILE A 283 -33.92 -17.65 -16.36
CA ILE A 283 -34.78 -18.52 -17.20
C ILE A 283 -35.88 -19.20 -16.37
N SER A 284 -35.82 -19.14 -15.03
CA SER A 284 -36.83 -19.70 -14.11
C SER A 284 -37.77 -18.62 -13.59
#